data_5e0a416f2df8d9514603480d13303696
#
_entry.id   5e0a416f2df8d9514603480d13303696
#
_cell.length_a   1.000
_cell.length_b   1.000
_cell.length_c   1.000
_cell.angle_alpha   90.00
_cell.angle_beta   90.00
_cell.angle_gamma   90.00
#
_symmetry.space_group_name_H-M   'P 1'
#
loop_
_entity.id
_entity.type
_entity.pdbx_description
1 polymer ?
#
loop_
_entity_poly.entity_id
_entity_poly.type
_entity_poly.pdbx_seq_one_letter_code
_entity_poly.pdbx_strand_id
1 'polypeptide(L)'
;MTHEMTAGPEGYRPNVGIVVFNAEGKVWIGHRAGISGDHAWQFPQGGVDAGEDLDAAALRELQEETGIRSVDIIGRTQDWIVYDFPADVLAQKKIGRNFKGQKQIWFAMRFTGDEAEIDLEAFHEPEFSRWKWCGLDEVIDRVVSFKRDSYRQVIAEFEHLVR
;
A
#
# COMPACT_ATOMS: atom_id res chain seq x y z
N MET A 1 10.10 -12.86 9.69
CA MET A 1 11.24 -12.70 9.90
C MET A 1 12.19 -12.35 8.81
N THR A 2 13.49 -12.29 9.13
CA THR A 2 14.46 -11.75 8.19
C THR A 2 14.49 -12.50 6.86
N HIS A 3 14.28 -13.83 6.87
CA HIS A 3 14.30 -14.58 5.62
C HIS A 3 13.13 -14.24 4.70
N GLU A 4 12.00 -13.76 5.22
CA GLU A 4 10.91 -13.30 4.36
C GLU A 4 11.34 -12.06 3.57
N MET A 5 12.08 -11.15 4.21
CA MET A 5 12.53 -9.92 3.56
C MET A 5 13.52 -10.19 2.45
N THR A 6 14.28 -11.27 2.54
CA THR A 6 15.27 -11.60 1.53
C THR A 6 14.72 -12.52 0.43
N ALA A 7 13.49 -13.01 0.60
CA ALA A 7 12.85 -13.82 -0.42
C ALA A 7 12.44 -12.96 -1.61
N GLY A 8 12.14 -13.61 -2.73
CA GLY A 8 11.72 -12.93 -3.93
C GLY A 8 12.89 -12.39 -4.73
N PRO A 9 12.63 -11.64 -5.79
CA PRO A 9 13.67 -11.16 -6.71
C PRO A 9 14.63 -10.21 -6.03
N GLU A 10 15.90 -10.30 -6.40
CA GLU A 10 16.93 -9.42 -5.89
C GLU A 10 16.87 -8.06 -6.58
N GLY A 11 17.36 -7.03 -5.90
CA GLY A 11 17.41 -5.69 -6.47
C GLY A 11 16.14 -4.89 -6.22
N TYR A 12 15.17 -5.45 -5.48
CA TYR A 12 13.91 -4.78 -5.16
C TYR A 12 13.81 -4.55 -3.65
N ARG A 13 13.32 -3.37 -3.30
CA ARG A 13 13.15 -3.02 -1.89
C ARG A 13 11.91 -3.73 -1.32
N PRO A 14 12.05 -4.45 -0.19
CA PRO A 14 10.89 -5.07 0.44
C PRO A 14 9.90 -4.04 0.96
N ASN A 15 8.62 -4.27 0.71
CA ASN A 15 7.56 -3.30 0.99
C ASN A 15 6.27 -4.06 1.28
N VAL A 16 5.36 -3.43 1.99
CA VAL A 16 4.02 -3.98 2.23
C VAL A 16 2.99 -2.98 1.70
N GLY A 17 1.89 -3.49 1.18
CA GLY A 17 0.77 -2.66 0.76
C GLY A 17 -0.48 -3.14 1.46
N ILE A 18 -1.45 -2.26 1.64
CA ILE A 18 -2.65 -2.56 2.40
C ILE A 18 -3.90 -2.12 1.64
N VAL A 19 -4.83 -3.06 1.46
CA VAL A 19 -6.16 -2.77 0.93
C VAL A 19 -7.14 -2.91 2.08
N VAL A 20 -7.72 -1.79 2.50
CA VAL A 20 -8.68 -1.78 3.62
C VAL A 20 -10.09 -1.73 3.03
N PHE A 21 -10.91 -2.73 3.38
CA PHE A 21 -12.31 -2.83 2.94
C PHE A 21 -13.23 -2.37 4.05
N ASN A 22 -14.24 -1.58 3.70
CA ASN A 22 -15.29 -1.25 4.65
C ASN A 22 -16.45 -2.25 4.55
N ALA A 23 -17.51 -2.01 5.33
CA ALA A 23 -18.65 -2.93 5.37
C ALA A 23 -19.40 -3.04 4.05
N GLU A 24 -19.28 -2.03 3.18
CA GLU A 24 -19.91 -2.04 1.86
C GLU A 24 -19.02 -2.61 0.76
N GLY A 25 -17.84 -3.13 1.14
CA GLY A 25 -16.91 -3.69 0.17
C GLY A 25 -16.12 -2.65 -0.61
N LYS A 26 -16.15 -1.40 -0.17
CA LYS A 26 -15.34 -0.35 -0.80
C LYS A 26 -13.97 -0.30 -0.15
N VAL A 27 -13.01 0.28 -0.85
CA VAL A 27 -11.62 0.32 -0.40
C VAL A 27 -11.17 1.74 -0.11
N TRP A 28 -10.26 1.84 0.85
CA TRP A 28 -9.68 3.10 1.27
C TRP A 28 -8.54 3.49 0.32
N ILE A 29 -8.60 4.71 -0.20
CA ILE A 29 -7.48 5.28 -0.95
C ILE A 29 -7.19 6.68 -0.44
N GLY A 30 -5.90 7.06 -0.51
CA GLY A 30 -5.45 8.38 -0.14
C GLY A 30 -4.83 9.10 -1.32
N HIS A 31 -4.99 10.41 -1.34
CA HIS A 31 -4.36 11.27 -2.33
C HIS A 31 -3.00 11.71 -1.79
N ARG A 32 -1.94 11.43 -2.53
CA ARG A 32 -0.58 11.73 -2.06
C ARG A 32 -0.40 13.23 -1.83
N ALA A 33 0.14 13.56 -0.67
CA ALA A 33 0.40 14.94 -0.31
C ALA A 33 1.47 15.53 -1.23
N GLY A 34 1.25 16.78 -1.63
CA GLY A 34 2.22 17.48 -2.48
C GLY A 34 2.17 17.13 -3.95
N ILE A 35 1.31 16.20 -4.35
CA ILE A 35 1.14 15.81 -5.74
C ILE A 35 -0.24 16.27 -6.18
N SER A 36 -0.34 16.92 -7.33
CA SER A 36 -1.63 17.33 -7.86
C SER A 36 -2.10 16.37 -8.95
N GLY A 37 -3.40 16.42 -9.25
CA GLY A 37 -3.98 15.64 -10.34
C GLY A 37 -4.72 14.40 -9.88
N ASP A 38 -5.35 13.73 -10.85
CA ASP A 38 -6.26 12.61 -10.59
C ASP A 38 -5.54 11.27 -10.45
N HIS A 39 -4.25 11.23 -10.72
CA HIS A 39 -3.47 9.98 -10.70
C HIS A 39 -2.55 9.88 -9.50
N ALA A 40 -2.88 10.60 -8.42
CA ALA A 40 -2.11 10.56 -7.18
C ALA A 40 -2.80 9.76 -6.08
N TRP A 41 -3.88 9.08 -6.39
CA TRP A 41 -4.62 8.25 -5.43
C TRP A 41 -3.96 6.87 -5.36
N GLN A 42 -3.80 6.36 -4.14
CA GLN A 42 -3.19 5.04 -3.98
C GLN A 42 -3.60 4.40 -2.65
N PHE A 43 -3.34 3.10 -2.57
CA PHE A 43 -3.45 2.36 -1.30
C PHE A 43 -2.27 2.73 -0.39
N PRO A 44 -2.44 2.61 0.92
CA PRO A 44 -1.30 2.74 1.84
C PRO A 44 -0.24 1.68 1.55
N GLN A 45 1.01 2.08 1.69
CA GLN A 45 2.15 1.17 1.51
C GLN A 45 3.36 1.72 2.26
N GLY A 46 4.31 0.87 2.55
CA GLY A 46 5.53 1.34 3.19
C GLY A 46 6.58 0.26 3.31
N GLY A 47 7.77 0.67 3.71
CA GLY A 47 8.92 -0.23 3.82
C GLY A 47 8.85 -1.13 5.04
N VAL A 48 9.58 -2.23 4.97
CA VAL A 48 9.69 -3.19 6.06
C VAL A 48 11.02 -2.95 6.77
N ASP A 49 10.98 -2.80 8.09
CA ASP A 49 12.19 -2.62 8.87
C ASP A 49 12.94 -3.96 9.03
N ALA A 50 14.24 -3.87 9.24
CA ALA A 50 15.06 -5.06 9.40
C ALA A 50 14.55 -5.91 10.55
N GLY A 51 14.33 -7.19 10.27
CA GLY A 51 13.83 -8.15 11.27
C GLY A 51 12.36 -8.03 11.58
N GLU A 52 11.65 -7.13 10.94
CA GLU A 52 10.23 -6.94 11.19
C GLU A 52 9.39 -8.00 10.46
N ASP A 53 8.40 -8.53 11.16
CA ASP A 53 7.42 -9.42 10.58
C ASP A 53 6.55 -8.66 9.58
N LEU A 54 6.21 -9.27 8.45
CA LEU A 54 5.45 -8.59 7.41
C LEU A 54 4.06 -8.16 7.86
N ASP A 55 3.37 -8.98 8.65
CA ASP A 55 2.05 -8.63 9.19
C ASP A 55 2.17 -7.40 10.10
N ALA A 56 3.20 -7.39 10.94
CA ALA A 56 3.44 -6.26 11.84
C ALA A 56 3.78 -5.00 11.05
N ALA A 57 4.58 -5.13 10.00
CA ALA A 57 4.92 -3.99 9.15
C ALA A 57 3.67 -3.40 8.50
N ALA A 58 2.76 -4.26 8.02
CA ALA A 58 1.54 -3.79 7.38
C ALA A 58 0.67 -3.01 8.37
N LEU A 59 0.52 -3.52 9.58
CA LEU A 59 -0.28 -2.83 10.61
C LEU A 59 0.36 -1.51 11.01
N ARG A 60 1.67 -1.51 11.16
CA ARG A 60 2.42 -0.29 11.52
C ARG A 60 2.29 0.78 10.44
N GLU A 61 2.54 0.41 9.18
CA GLU A 61 2.47 1.38 8.09
C GLU A 61 1.06 1.93 7.92
N LEU A 62 0.05 1.09 8.06
CA LEU A 62 -1.33 1.55 7.97
C LEU A 62 -1.62 2.60 9.04
N GLN A 63 -1.22 2.33 10.27
CA GLN A 63 -1.45 3.26 11.37
C GLN A 63 -0.68 4.56 11.17
N GLU A 64 0.58 4.47 10.74
CA GLU A 64 1.40 5.65 10.52
C GLU A 64 0.85 6.56 9.44
N GLU A 65 0.31 5.99 8.37
CA GLU A 65 -0.14 6.78 7.23
C GLU A 65 -1.58 7.23 7.33
N THR A 66 -2.42 6.50 8.04
CA THR A 66 -3.86 6.75 8.03
C THR A 66 -4.49 6.93 9.41
N GLY A 67 -3.79 6.53 10.48
CA GLY A 67 -4.37 6.49 11.82
C GLY A 67 -5.22 5.25 12.07
N ILE A 68 -5.47 4.42 11.07
CA ILE A 68 -6.34 3.25 11.23
C ILE A 68 -5.64 2.16 12.02
N ARG A 69 -6.30 1.68 13.07
CA ARG A 69 -5.83 0.58 13.91
C ARG A 69 -6.84 -0.57 13.97
N SER A 70 -8.11 -0.27 13.77
CA SER A 70 -9.19 -1.23 14.00
C SER A 70 -9.43 -2.00 12.71
N VAL A 71 -8.64 -3.03 12.49
CA VAL A 71 -8.70 -3.87 11.29
C VAL A 71 -8.48 -5.32 11.66
N ASP A 72 -9.04 -6.20 10.83
CA ASP A 72 -8.72 -7.63 10.84
C ASP A 72 -8.04 -7.97 9.54
N ILE A 73 -6.92 -8.68 9.59
CA ILE A 73 -6.25 -9.17 8.38
C ILE A 73 -7.07 -10.33 7.87
N ILE A 74 -7.58 -10.22 6.63
CA ILE A 74 -8.43 -11.25 6.03
C ILE A 74 -7.75 -11.96 4.87
N GLY A 75 -6.58 -11.52 4.45
CA GLY A 75 -5.83 -12.21 3.40
C GLY A 75 -4.53 -11.50 3.12
N ARG A 76 -3.67 -12.19 2.39
CA ARG A 76 -2.42 -11.59 1.88
C ARG A 76 -2.07 -12.30 0.58
N THR A 77 -1.30 -11.61 -0.27
CA THR A 77 -0.83 -12.22 -1.52
C THR A 77 0.17 -13.33 -1.20
N GLN A 78 0.12 -14.40 -1.99
CA GLN A 78 1.01 -15.53 -1.78
C GLN A 78 2.43 -15.22 -2.24
N ASP A 79 2.54 -14.46 -3.32
CA ASP A 79 3.82 -14.15 -3.93
C ASP A 79 4.10 -12.66 -3.90
N TRP A 80 5.37 -12.31 -4.04
CA TRP A 80 5.78 -10.92 -4.17
C TRP A 80 5.22 -10.35 -5.46
N ILE A 81 4.62 -9.17 -5.36
CA ILE A 81 4.19 -8.38 -6.51
C ILE A 81 5.24 -7.30 -6.71
N VAL A 82 5.76 -7.21 -7.92
CA VAL A 82 6.97 -6.44 -8.21
C VAL A 82 6.67 -5.35 -9.23
N TYR A 83 7.23 -4.18 -9.03
CA TYR A 83 7.25 -3.16 -10.08
C TYR A 83 8.61 -2.47 -10.11
N ASP A 84 8.99 -2.04 -11.32
CA ASP A 84 10.23 -1.31 -11.54
C ASP A 84 9.98 0.19 -11.47
N PHE A 85 10.93 0.93 -10.93
CA PHE A 85 10.86 2.39 -10.98
C PHE A 85 11.14 2.86 -12.40
N PRO A 86 10.37 3.83 -12.93
CA PRO A 86 10.71 4.46 -14.19
C PRO A 86 12.06 5.18 -14.11
N ALA A 87 12.69 5.39 -15.26
CA ALA A 87 14.01 6.00 -15.30
C ALA A 87 14.05 7.37 -14.63
N ASP A 88 13.02 8.18 -14.82
CA ASP A 88 12.95 9.51 -14.22
C ASP A 88 12.85 9.44 -12.70
N VAL A 89 12.12 8.45 -12.18
CA VAL A 89 12.02 8.24 -10.73
C VAL A 89 13.38 7.80 -10.17
N LEU A 90 14.06 6.89 -10.87
CA LEU A 90 15.38 6.44 -10.45
C LEU A 90 16.38 7.59 -10.37
N ALA A 91 16.31 8.51 -11.32
CA ALA A 91 17.21 9.64 -11.37
C ALA A 91 17.01 10.61 -10.19
N GLN A 92 15.80 10.65 -9.63
CA GLN A 92 15.47 11.56 -8.54
C GLN A 92 15.66 10.96 -7.16
N LYS A 93 15.75 9.63 -7.07
CA LYS A 93 15.81 8.98 -5.77
C LYS A 93 17.19 9.16 -5.15
N LYS A 94 17.19 9.63 -3.91
CA LYS A 94 18.40 9.76 -3.12
C LYS A 94 18.54 8.59 -2.16
N ILE A 95 17.44 8.07 -1.66
CA ILE A 95 17.40 6.94 -0.73
C ILE A 95 16.92 5.73 -1.51
N GLY A 96 17.53 4.57 -1.28
CA GLY A 96 17.14 3.35 -1.96
C GLY A 96 17.54 3.33 -3.42
N ARG A 97 18.49 4.14 -3.82
CA ARG A 97 18.93 4.18 -5.22
C ARG A 97 19.60 2.89 -5.67
N ASN A 98 19.91 2.01 -4.72
CA ASN A 98 20.46 0.71 -5.06
C ASN A 98 19.36 -0.28 -5.50
N PHE A 99 18.11 0.13 -5.39
CA PHE A 99 16.97 -0.69 -5.76
C PHE A 99 16.41 -0.21 -7.10
N LYS A 100 16.07 -1.17 -7.95
CA LYS A 100 15.48 -0.85 -9.25
C LYS A 100 13.96 -0.79 -9.21
N GLY A 101 13.37 -1.15 -8.07
CA GLY A 101 11.93 -1.11 -7.87
C GLY A 101 11.59 -1.60 -6.48
N GLN A 102 10.35 -2.04 -6.31
CA GLN A 102 9.88 -2.60 -5.06
C GLN A 102 9.27 -3.97 -5.27
N LYS A 103 9.43 -4.84 -4.28
CA LYS A 103 8.70 -6.09 -4.20
C LYS A 103 7.79 -6.00 -3.00
N GLN A 104 6.53 -6.35 -3.18
CA GLN A 104 5.51 -6.10 -2.18
C GLN A 104 4.71 -7.34 -1.86
N ILE A 105 4.45 -7.55 -0.57
CA ILE A 105 3.38 -8.44 -0.14
C ILE A 105 2.21 -7.52 0.22
N TRP A 106 1.05 -7.81 -0.34
CA TRP A 106 -0.15 -7.01 -0.11
C TRP A 106 -1.06 -7.73 0.87
N PHE A 107 -1.72 -6.93 1.71
CA PHE A 107 -2.61 -7.43 2.76
C PHE A 107 -4.01 -6.89 2.51
N ALA A 108 -5.01 -7.76 2.63
CA ALA A 108 -6.40 -7.35 2.65
C ALA A 108 -6.84 -7.29 4.10
N MET A 109 -7.44 -6.18 4.50
CA MET A 109 -7.87 -5.97 5.87
C MET A 109 -9.29 -5.43 5.89
N ARG A 110 -10.08 -5.90 6.85
CA ARG A 110 -11.44 -5.41 7.05
C ARG A 110 -11.44 -4.37 8.14
N PHE A 111 -11.99 -3.20 7.83
CA PHE A 111 -12.11 -2.12 8.79
C PHE A 111 -13.23 -2.43 9.78
N THR A 112 -12.91 -2.42 11.07
CA THR A 112 -13.86 -2.73 12.14
C THR A 112 -14.12 -1.55 13.06
N GLY A 113 -13.52 -0.40 12.76
CA GLY A 113 -13.61 0.79 13.60
C GLY A 113 -14.56 1.82 13.07
N ASP A 114 -14.42 3.01 13.61
CA ASP A 114 -15.20 4.18 13.23
C ASP A 114 -14.31 5.11 12.40
N GLU A 115 -14.89 5.80 11.42
CA GLU A 115 -14.13 6.72 10.57
C GLU A 115 -13.46 7.85 11.37
N ALA A 116 -13.95 8.14 12.55
CA ALA A 116 -13.31 9.14 13.41
C ALA A 116 -11.88 8.77 13.79
N GLU A 117 -11.52 7.50 13.70
CA GLU A 117 -10.15 7.07 13.98
C GLU A 117 -9.18 7.41 12.85
N ILE A 118 -9.67 7.71 11.65
CA ILE A 118 -8.82 8.04 10.50
C ILE A 118 -8.26 9.44 10.69
N ASP A 119 -6.93 9.52 10.77
CA ASP A 119 -6.24 10.79 11.04
C ASP A 119 -4.94 10.80 10.25
N LEU A 120 -4.93 11.53 9.16
CA LEU A 120 -3.77 11.59 8.26
C LEU A 120 -2.60 12.35 8.86
N GLU A 121 -2.82 13.07 9.96
CA GLU A 121 -1.80 13.89 10.60
C GLU A 121 -1.36 13.35 11.95
N ALA A 122 -1.78 12.14 12.30
CA ALA A 122 -1.53 11.57 13.63
C ALA A 122 -0.05 11.35 13.93
N PHE A 123 0.72 11.11 12.90
CA PHE A 123 2.15 10.83 13.05
C PHE A 123 2.92 11.90 12.28
N HIS A 124 3.92 11.66 11.60
CA HIS A 124 4.81 12.59 10.95
C HIS A 124 4.13 13.52 9.93
N GLU A 125 4.89 14.05 9.01
CA GLU A 125 4.37 14.73 7.84
C GLU A 125 3.40 13.81 7.12
N PRO A 126 2.21 14.28 6.76
CA PRO A 126 1.21 13.42 6.14
C PRO A 126 1.69 12.87 4.80
N GLU A 127 1.54 11.58 4.62
CA GLU A 127 1.75 10.93 3.33
C GLU A 127 0.60 11.30 2.38
N PHE A 128 -0.60 11.46 2.93
CA PHE A 128 -1.80 11.76 2.18
C PHE A 128 -2.42 13.07 2.65
N SER A 129 -2.95 13.85 1.71
CA SER A 129 -3.63 15.10 2.02
C SER A 129 -5.13 14.94 2.21
N ARG A 130 -5.70 13.87 1.68
CA ARG A 130 -7.13 13.56 1.80
C ARG A 130 -7.33 12.09 1.45
N TRP A 131 -8.52 11.57 1.76
CA TRP A 131 -8.81 10.16 1.55
C TRP A 131 -10.27 9.97 1.17
N LYS A 132 -10.60 8.79 0.66
CA LYS A 132 -11.99 8.42 0.40
C LYS A 132 -12.13 6.90 0.31
N TRP A 133 -13.38 6.44 0.38
CA TRP A 133 -13.73 5.08 0.03
C TRP A 133 -14.16 5.06 -1.43
N CYS A 134 -13.75 4.05 -2.18
CA CYS A 134 -14.16 3.92 -3.57
C CYS A 134 -14.30 2.45 -3.94
N GLY A 135 -14.89 2.20 -5.09
CA GLY A 135 -14.97 0.84 -5.61
C GLY A 135 -13.58 0.31 -5.95
N LEU A 136 -13.40 -0.99 -5.76
CA LEU A 136 -12.09 -1.60 -5.99
C LEU A 136 -11.59 -1.35 -7.41
N ASP A 137 -12.49 -1.37 -8.40
CA ASP A 137 -12.12 -1.20 -9.80
C ASP A 137 -11.66 0.22 -10.13
N GLU A 138 -12.13 1.22 -9.38
CA GLU A 138 -11.80 2.61 -9.67
C GLU A 138 -10.32 2.92 -9.46
N VAL A 139 -9.66 2.15 -8.59
CA VAL A 139 -8.30 2.49 -8.16
C VAL A 139 -7.31 2.42 -9.32
N ILE A 140 -7.53 1.50 -10.26
CA ILE A 140 -6.62 1.33 -11.40
C ILE A 140 -6.50 2.62 -12.20
N ASP A 141 -7.61 3.33 -12.38
CA ASP A 141 -7.61 4.56 -13.17
C ASP A 141 -7.08 5.77 -12.40
N ARG A 142 -6.91 5.62 -11.09
CA ARG A 142 -6.53 6.74 -10.23
C ARG A 142 -5.12 6.65 -9.68
N VAL A 143 -4.44 5.53 -9.86
CA VAL A 143 -3.07 5.36 -9.42
C VAL A 143 -2.11 5.75 -10.54
N VAL A 144 -0.88 6.13 -10.17
CA VAL A 144 0.15 6.46 -11.14
C VAL A 144 0.41 5.27 -12.07
N SER A 145 0.70 5.56 -13.34
CA SER A 145 0.70 4.55 -14.40
C SER A 145 1.64 3.37 -14.14
N PHE A 146 2.82 3.61 -13.59
CA PHE A 146 3.79 2.51 -13.42
C PHE A 146 3.41 1.54 -12.31
N LYS A 147 2.37 1.84 -11.52
CA LYS A 147 1.86 0.93 -10.49
C LYS A 147 0.61 0.17 -10.94
N ARG A 148 0.07 0.47 -12.12
CA ARG A 148 -1.21 -0.11 -12.54
C ARG A 148 -1.20 -1.62 -12.65
N ASP A 149 -0.12 -2.19 -13.20
CA ASP A 149 -0.04 -3.65 -13.32
C ASP A 149 -0.01 -4.33 -11.97
N SER A 150 0.72 -3.76 -11.02
CA SER A 150 0.73 -4.29 -9.66
C SER A 150 -0.65 -4.23 -9.04
N TYR A 151 -1.35 -3.13 -9.21
CA TYR A 151 -2.70 -2.96 -8.67
C TYR A 151 -3.69 -3.94 -9.31
N ARG A 152 -3.55 -4.22 -10.62
CA ARG A 152 -4.39 -5.23 -11.26
C ARG A 152 -4.19 -6.60 -10.64
N GLN A 153 -2.94 -6.95 -10.33
CA GLN A 153 -2.64 -8.23 -9.68
C GLN A 153 -3.25 -8.30 -8.29
N VAL A 154 -3.13 -7.22 -7.51
CA VAL A 154 -3.69 -7.15 -6.16
C VAL A 154 -5.21 -7.29 -6.21
N ILE A 155 -5.85 -6.56 -7.11
CA ILE A 155 -7.29 -6.60 -7.25
C ILE A 155 -7.76 -8.00 -7.64
N ALA A 156 -7.06 -8.65 -8.56
CA ALA A 156 -7.42 -10.01 -8.98
C ALA A 156 -7.35 -10.99 -7.82
N GLU A 157 -6.40 -10.82 -6.91
CA GLU A 157 -6.29 -11.72 -5.77
C GLU A 157 -7.33 -11.44 -4.69
N PHE A 158 -7.76 -10.18 -4.54
CA PHE A 158 -8.61 -9.79 -3.42
C PHE A 158 -10.08 -9.55 -3.77
N GLU A 159 -10.44 -9.53 -5.06
CA GLU A 159 -11.80 -9.17 -5.45
C GLU A 159 -12.85 -10.11 -4.87
N HIS A 160 -12.51 -11.36 -4.61
CA HIS A 160 -13.44 -12.32 -4.01
C HIS A 160 -13.79 -11.95 -2.57
N LEU A 161 -12.98 -11.12 -1.92
CA LEU A 161 -13.20 -10.71 -0.52
C LEU A 161 -14.24 -9.59 -0.40
N VAL A 162 -14.65 -9.00 -1.52
CA VAL A 162 -15.62 -7.91 -1.53
C VAL A 162 -17.04 -8.42 -1.27
N ARG A 163 -17.29 -9.69 -1.47
CA ARG A 163 -18.62 -10.28 -1.36
C ARG A 163 -19.08 -10.48 0.06
#